data_72877654e2e8a0fb1a8dc5b5b7caa626
#
_entry.id   72877654e2e8a0fb1a8dc5b5b7caa626
#
_cell.length_a   1.000
_cell.length_b   1.000
_cell.length_c   1.000
_cell.angle_alpha   90.00
_cell.angle_beta   90.00
_cell.angle_gamma   90.00
#
_symmetry.space_group_name_H-M   'P 1'
#
loop_
_entity.id
_entity.type
_entity.pdbx_description
1 polymer ?
#
loop_
_entity_poly.entity_id
_entity_poly.type
_entity_poly.pdbx_seq_one_letter_code
_entity_poly.pdbx_strand_id
1 'polypeptide(L)'
;METKLKRLLILVLAIVLFSGCVKQIAREETRQRSPREKASLQLTEEGRQLLAEDKPDHAIRSLEQAISLNADNGRCYYYLAEAWLQKGNISEARQFNSLAENYLKKDKDWKTLVANQADKIAGLEK
;
A
#
# COMPACT_ATOMS: atom_id res chain seq x y z
N MET A 1 23.00 -25.79 -48.76
CA MET A 1 22.64 -24.39 -48.46
C MET A 1 21.28 -24.25 -47.80
N GLU A 2 20.26 -24.99 -48.19
CA GLU A 2 18.91 -24.88 -47.60
C GLU A 2 18.83 -25.20 -46.10
N THR A 3 19.56 -26.17 -45.60
CA THR A 3 19.55 -26.58 -44.19
C THR A 3 20.15 -25.53 -43.26
N LYS A 4 21.19 -24.80 -43.71
CA LYS A 4 21.79 -23.70 -42.94
C LYS A 4 20.86 -22.48 -42.88
N LEU A 5 20.18 -22.18 -43.99
CA LEU A 5 19.22 -21.08 -44.07
C LEU A 5 18.00 -21.35 -43.20
N LYS A 6 17.47 -22.58 -43.22
CA LYS A 6 16.35 -22.98 -42.34
C LYS A 6 16.70 -22.89 -40.83
N ARG A 7 17.92 -23.32 -40.47
CA ARG A 7 18.42 -23.19 -39.09
C ARG A 7 18.57 -21.73 -38.67
N LEU A 8 19.06 -20.88 -39.55
CA LEU A 8 19.18 -19.44 -39.30
C LEU A 8 17.80 -18.78 -39.10
N LEU A 9 16.82 -19.14 -39.95
CA LEU A 9 15.45 -18.66 -39.86
C LEU A 9 14.77 -19.06 -38.54
N ILE A 10 14.98 -20.31 -38.10
CA ILE A 10 14.43 -20.81 -36.81
C ILE A 10 15.06 -20.07 -35.65
N LEU A 11 16.38 -19.80 -35.67
CA LEU A 11 17.05 -19.02 -34.62
C LEU A 11 16.55 -17.57 -34.54
N VAL A 12 16.34 -16.91 -35.68
CA VAL A 12 15.82 -15.55 -35.76
C VAL A 12 14.36 -15.52 -35.24
N LEU A 13 13.55 -16.51 -35.60
CA LEU A 13 12.15 -16.62 -35.12
C LEU A 13 12.09 -16.84 -33.60
N ALA A 14 13.00 -17.67 -33.05
CA ALA A 14 13.12 -17.91 -31.63
C ALA A 14 13.50 -16.64 -30.85
N ILE A 15 14.42 -15.83 -31.41
CA ILE A 15 14.83 -14.55 -30.79
C ILE A 15 13.68 -13.54 -30.78
N VAL A 16 12.87 -13.49 -31.85
CA VAL A 16 11.71 -12.58 -31.94
C VAL A 16 10.61 -12.98 -30.95
N LEU A 17 10.37 -14.27 -30.73
CA LEU A 17 9.39 -14.76 -29.76
C LEU A 17 9.83 -14.51 -28.31
N PHE A 18 11.13 -14.57 -28.01
CA PHE A 18 11.66 -14.26 -26.67
C PHE A 18 11.62 -12.76 -26.35
N SER A 19 11.72 -11.88 -27.33
CA SER A 19 11.69 -10.43 -27.13
C SER A 19 10.28 -9.90 -26.76
N GLY A 20 9.22 -10.64 -27.08
CA GLY A 20 7.85 -10.28 -26.76
C GLY A 20 7.48 -10.40 -25.28
N CYS A 21 8.05 -11.41 -24.58
CA CYS A 21 7.73 -11.65 -23.18
C CYS A 21 8.42 -10.67 -22.20
N VAL A 22 9.59 -10.17 -22.54
CA VAL A 22 10.35 -9.24 -21.68
C VAL A 22 9.68 -7.87 -21.59
N LYS A 23 8.99 -7.42 -22.63
CA LYS A 23 8.28 -6.13 -22.62
C LYS A 23 7.02 -6.11 -21.72
N GLN A 24 6.42 -7.26 -21.47
CA GLN A 24 5.19 -7.35 -20.68
C GLN A 24 5.49 -7.35 -19.18
N ILE A 25 6.59 -7.96 -18.74
CA ILE A 25 7.03 -7.96 -17.34
C ILE A 25 7.49 -6.57 -16.91
N ALA A 26 8.17 -5.83 -17.78
CA ALA A 26 8.61 -4.46 -17.50
C ALA A 26 7.46 -3.43 -17.41
N ARG A 27 6.26 -3.76 -17.90
CA ARG A 27 5.10 -2.86 -17.88
C ARG A 27 4.34 -2.88 -16.55
N GLU A 28 4.43 -3.95 -15.77
CA GLU A 28 3.80 -4.04 -14.45
C GLU A 28 4.64 -3.41 -13.33
N GLU A 29 5.96 -3.37 -13.47
CA GLU A 29 6.87 -2.77 -12.48
C GLU A 29 6.99 -1.23 -12.58
N THR A 30 6.54 -0.60 -13.65
CA THR A 30 6.71 0.85 -13.86
C THR A 30 5.43 1.66 -13.76
N ARG A 31 4.47 1.28 -12.93
CA ARG A 31 3.48 2.25 -12.47
C ARG A 31 4.18 3.19 -11.48
N GLN A 32 4.92 4.17 -12.02
CA GLN A 32 5.53 5.20 -11.21
C GLN A 32 4.44 5.91 -10.41
N ARG A 33 4.53 5.80 -9.09
CA ARG A 33 3.66 6.53 -8.19
C ARG A 33 3.76 8.02 -8.48
N SER A 34 2.63 8.69 -8.52
CA SER A 34 2.60 10.14 -8.70
C SER A 34 3.37 10.86 -7.57
N PRO A 35 3.85 12.07 -7.78
CA PRO A 35 4.48 12.85 -6.70
C PRO A 35 3.59 12.98 -5.46
N ARG A 36 2.27 13.11 -5.65
CA ARG A 36 1.29 13.17 -4.55
C ARG A 36 1.20 11.85 -3.78
N GLU A 37 1.19 10.71 -4.47
CA GLU A 37 1.21 9.39 -3.82
C GLU A 37 2.49 9.19 -3.01
N LYS A 38 3.64 9.60 -3.56
CA LYS A 38 4.92 9.53 -2.83
C LYS A 38 4.90 10.40 -1.57
N ALA A 39 4.43 11.64 -1.67
CA ALA A 39 4.32 12.54 -0.53
C ALA A 39 3.33 12.01 0.52
N SER A 40 2.19 11.44 0.11
CA SER A 40 1.25 10.78 1.02
C SER A 40 1.90 9.63 1.79
N LEU A 41 2.70 8.79 1.12
CA LEU A 41 3.40 7.69 1.78
C LEU A 41 4.48 8.18 2.76
N GLN A 42 5.19 9.26 2.44
CA GLN A 42 6.17 9.87 3.35
C GLN A 42 5.50 10.41 4.62
N LEU A 43 4.39 11.14 4.47
CA LEU A 43 3.61 11.63 5.63
C LEU A 43 3.00 10.49 6.45
N THR A 44 2.62 9.38 5.81
CA THR A 44 2.14 8.20 6.51
C THR A 44 3.25 7.57 7.36
N GLU A 45 4.45 7.49 6.83
CA GLU A 45 5.62 6.97 7.56
C GLU A 45 6.01 7.92 8.72
N GLU A 46 5.96 9.23 8.52
CA GLU A 46 6.14 10.22 9.58
C GLU A 46 5.10 10.03 10.69
N GLY A 47 3.82 9.88 10.33
CA GLY A 47 2.76 9.59 11.29
C GLY A 47 3.01 8.31 12.09
N ARG A 48 3.46 7.24 11.43
CA ARG A 48 3.85 6.00 12.10
C ARG A 48 4.97 6.22 13.11
N GLN A 49 6.00 6.99 12.76
CA GLN A 49 7.13 7.30 13.65
C GLN A 49 6.67 8.12 14.87
N LEU A 50 5.80 9.11 14.65
CA LEU A 50 5.23 9.92 15.73
C LEU A 50 4.40 9.08 16.71
N LEU A 51 3.70 8.04 16.22
CA LEU A 51 3.00 7.08 17.09
C LEU A 51 3.97 6.25 17.94
N ALA A 52 5.11 5.86 17.37
CA ALA A 52 6.15 5.14 18.12
C ALA A 52 6.81 6.03 19.21
N GLU A 53 6.75 7.35 19.04
CA GLU A 53 7.23 8.35 20.01
C GLU A 53 6.13 8.78 21.01
N ASP A 54 4.97 8.14 21.01
CA ASP A 54 3.81 8.49 21.84
C ASP A 54 3.32 9.94 21.63
N LYS A 55 3.28 10.36 20.36
CA LYS A 55 2.84 11.69 19.93
C LYS A 55 1.59 11.61 19.01
N PRO A 56 0.45 11.10 19.50
CA PRO A 56 -0.71 10.82 18.65
C PRO A 56 -1.30 12.06 17.97
N ASP A 57 -1.33 13.23 18.64
CA ASP A 57 -1.84 14.45 18.04
C ASP A 57 -1.02 14.95 16.86
N HIS A 58 0.31 14.78 16.91
CA HIS A 58 1.18 15.12 15.80
C HIS A 58 1.02 14.10 14.67
N ALA A 59 0.91 12.82 15.02
CA ALA A 59 0.66 11.75 14.06
C ALA A 59 -0.64 12.00 13.28
N ILE A 60 -1.74 12.34 13.95
CA ILE A 60 -3.03 12.64 13.32
C ILE A 60 -2.86 13.74 12.27
N ARG A 61 -2.17 14.84 12.60
CA ARG A 61 -1.95 15.94 11.64
C ARG A 61 -1.20 15.49 10.39
N SER A 62 -0.09 14.76 10.54
CA SER A 62 0.67 14.24 9.38
C SER A 62 -0.17 13.25 8.55
N LEU A 63 -0.94 12.38 9.21
CA LEU A 63 -1.80 11.41 8.54
C LEU A 63 -2.99 12.05 7.82
N GLU A 64 -3.61 13.09 8.38
CA GLU A 64 -4.65 13.87 7.70
C GLU A 64 -4.12 14.59 6.46
N GLN A 65 -2.91 15.13 6.51
CA GLN A 65 -2.23 15.67 5.34
C GLN A 65 -1.97 14.58 4.30
N ALA A 66 -1.57 13.39 4.71
CA ALA A 66 -1.38 12.25 3.81
C ALA A 66 -2.66 11.89 3.04
N ILE A 67 -3.81 11.87 3.73
CA ILE A 67 -5.12 11.62 3.12
C ILE A 67 -5.50 12.72 2.14
N SER A 68 -5.22 13.98 2.45
CA SER A 68 -5.50 15.10 1.55
C SER A 68 -4.73 15.03 0.22
N LEU A 69 -3.58 14.35 0.22
CA LEU A 69 -2.78 14.12 -0.98
C LEU A 69 -3.21 12.85 -1.73
N ASN A 70 -3.58 11.80 -1.02
CA ASN A 70 -4.06 10.53 -1.59
C ASN A 70 -5.06 9.86 -0.65
N ALA A 71 -6.35 10.05 -0.93
CA ALA A 71 -7.44 9.48 -0.15
C ALA A 71 -7.53 7.94 -0.23
N ASP A 72 -6.89 7.32 -1.23
CA ASP A 72 -6.86 5.86 -1.39
C ASP A 72 -5.72 5.18 -0.61
N ASN A 73 -4.96 5.94 0.17
CA ASN A 73 -3.88 5.42 0.98
C ASN A 73 -4.41 4.69 2.22
N GLY A 74 -4.77 3.42 2.05
CA GLY A 74 -5.35 2.59 3.12
C GLY A 74 -4.48 2.45 4.37
N ARG A 75 -3.14 2.50 4.22
CA ARG A 75 -2.20 2.44 5.35
C ARG A 75 -2.34 3.64 6.27
N CYS A 76 -2.65 4.79 5.70
CA CYS A 76 -2.87 6.01 6.45
C CYS A 76 -4.07 5.87 7.41
N TYR A 77 -5.15 5.27 6.96
CA TYR A 77 -6.32 5.02 7.80
C TYR A 77 -6.03 4.03 8.93
N TYR A 78 -5.22 3.01 8.68
CA TYR A 78 -4.77 2.09 9.72
C TYR A 78 -4.01 2.82 10.84
N TYR A 79 -3.08 3.69 10.50
CA TYR A 79 -2.32 4.47 11.49
C TYR A 79 -3.17 5.54 12.16
N LEU A 80 -4.17 6.12 11.50
CA LEU A 80 -5.16 6.99 12.15
C LEU A 80 -5.96 6.23 13.22
N ALA A 81 -6.38 4.99 12.94
CA ALA A 81 -7.02 4.16 13.94
C ALA A 81 -6.10 3.91 15.14
N GLU A 82 -4.81 3.61 14.93
CA GLU A 82 -3.83 3.49 16.02
C GLU A 82 -3.68 4.80 16.83
N ALA A 83 -3.62 5.94 16.15
CA ALA A 83 -3.52 7.25 16.83
C ALA A 83 -4.73 7.50 17.75
N TRP A 84 -5.92 7.23 17.29
CA TRP A 84 -7.14 7.39 18.09
C TRP A 84 -7.24 6.37 19.21
N LEU A 85 -6.71 5.14 19.03
CA LEU A 85 -6.55 4.17 20.10
C LEU A 85 -5.62 4.68 21.21
N GLN A 86 -4.48 5.26 20.86
CA GLN A 86 -3.56 5.88 21.84
C GLN A 86 -4.23 7.03 22.60
N LYS A 87 -5.12 7.76 21.96
CA LYS A 87 -5.93 8.82 22.61
C LYS A 87 -7.11 8.29 23.42
N GLY A 88 -7.39 6.99 23.36
CA GLY A 88 -8.56 6.38 24.05
C GLY A 88 -9.91 6.66 23.37
N ASN A 89 -9.91 7.19 22.15
CA ASN A 89 -11.13 7.41 21.39
C ASN A 89 -11.46 6.19 20.51
N ILE A 90 -12.19 5.24 21.10
CA ILE A 90 -12.53 3.96 20.48
C ILE A 90 -13.46 4.14 19.28
N SER A 91 -14.38 5.10 19.32
CA SER A 91 -15.33 5.38 18.23
C SER A 91 -14.61 5.80 16.95
N GLU A 92 -13.70 6.77 17.06
CA GLU A 92 -12.89 7.24 15.94
C GLU A 92 -11.96 6.15 15.41
N ALA A 93 -11.32 5.40 16.33
CA ALA A 93 -10.47 4.29 15.96
C ALA A 93 -11.21 3.25 15.10
N ARG A 94 -12.44 2.92 15.45
CA ARG A 94 -13.29 2.00 14.69
C ARG A 94 -13.61 2.52 13.28
N GLN A 95 -13.97 3.80 13.18
CA GLN A 95 -14.28 4.40 11.87
C GLN A 95 -13.07 4.32 10.93
N PHE A 96 -11.89 4.70 11.42
CA PHE A 96 -10.66 4.64 10.60
C PHE A 96 -10.21 3.21 10.30
N ASN A 97 -10.39 2.24 11.22
CA ASN A 97 -10.14 0.83 10.96
C ASN A 97 -11.04 0.30 9.83
N SER A 98 -12.33 0.65 9.81
CA SER A 98 -13.26 0.26 8.75
C SER A 98 -12.85 0.83 7.38
N LEU A 99 -12.34 2.07 7.34
CA LEU A 99 -11.78 2.65 6.11
C LEU A 99 -10.53 1.89 5.67
N ALA A 100 -9.62 1.58 6.60
CA ALA A 100 -8.44 0.79 6.29
C ALA A 100 -8.81 -0.59 5.71
N GLU A 101 -9.80 -1.27 6.28
CA GLU A 101 -10.30 -2.54 5.76
C GLU A 101 -10.77 -2.42 4.30
N ASN A 102 -11.55 -1.40 3.97
CA ASN A 102 -12.05 -1.19 2.61
C ASN A 102 -10.92 -1.00 1.58
N TYR A 103 -9.91 -0.23 1.92
CA TYR A 103 -8.80 0.07 1.02
C TYR A 103 -7.73 -1.03 0.96
N LEU A 104 -7.54 -1.79 2.04
CA LEU A 104 -6.45 -2.79 2.17
C LEU A 104 -6.93 -4.24 2.01
N LYS A 105 -8.20 -4.48 1.72
CA LYS A 105 -8.80 -5.84 1.61
C LYS A 105 -8.11 -6.78 0.61
N LYS A 106 -7.41 -6.23 -0.39
CA LYS A 106 -6.69 -7.00 -1.42
C LYS A 106 -5.23 -7.29 -1.03
N ASP A 107 -4.69 -6.59 -0.07
CA ASP A 107 -3.33 -6.77 0.43
C ASP A 107 -3.37 -7.74 1.63
N LYS A 108 -2.82 -8.95 1.45
CA LYS A 108 -2.91 -10.02 2.46
C LYS A 108 -2.26 -9.66 3.79
N ASP A 109 -1.12 -8.99 3.75
CA ASP A 109 -0.36 -8.63 4.94
C ASP A 109 -1.11 -7.56 5.74
N TRP A 110 -1.58 -6.53 5.06
CA TRP A 110 -2.35 -5.46 5.69
C TRP A 110 -3.73 -5.91 6.16
N LYS A 111 -4.39 -6.81 5.43
CA LYS A 111 -5.68 -7.39 5.84
C LYS A 111 -5.58 -8.03 7.23
N THR A 112 -4.52 -8.77 7.50
CA THR A 112 -4.28 -9.39 8.81
C THR A 112 -4.06 -8.33 9.89
N LEU A 113 -3.25 -7.31 9.62
CA LEU A 113 -3.01 -6.22 10.57
C LEU A 113 -4.29 -5.45 10.92
N VAL A 114 -5.11 -5.14 9.92
CA VAL A 114 -6.39 -4.44 10.11
C VAL A 114 -7.37 -5.28 10.89
N ALA A 115 -7.46 -6.58 10.64
CA ALA A 115 -8.31 -7.50 11.40
C ALA A 115 -7.88 -7.59 12.87
N ASN A 116 -6.58 -7.73 13.15
CA ASN A 116 -6.06 -7.73 14.52
C ASN A 116 -6.36 -6.41 15.25
N GLN A 117 -6.29 -5.28 14.55
CA GLN A 117 -6.65 -3.99 15.12
C GLN A 117 -8.16 -3.91 15.42
N ALA A 118 -9.02 -4.44 14.55
CA ALA A 118 -10.46 -4.51 14.80
C ALA A 118 -10.80 -5.35 16.04
N ASP A 119 -10.13 -6.49 16.22
CA ASP A 119 -10.32 -7.33 17.42
C ASP A 119 -9.89 -6.60 18.70
N LYS A 120 -8.78 -5.87 18.66
CA LYS A 120 -8.32 -5.03 19.75
C LYS A 120 -9.37 -3.95 20.10
N ILE A 121 -9.90 -3.26 19.10
CA ILE A 121 -10.94 -2.24 19.27
C ILE A 121 -12.18 -2.85 19.93
N ALA A 122 -12.67 -3.99 19.43
CA ALA A 122 -13.84 -4.67 19.97
C ALA A 122 -13.62 -5.13 21.43
N GLY A 123 -12.42 -5.47 21.79
CA GLY A 123 -12.05 -5.83 23.17
C GLY A 123 -12.10 -4.66 24.17
N LEU A 124 -11.94 -3.43 23.69
CA LEU A 124 -11.94 -2.22 24.50
C LEU A 124 -13.37 -1.65 24.73
N GLU A 125 -14.38 -2.16 24.04
CA GLU A 125 -15.78 -1.72 24.14
C GLU A 125 -16.58 -2.44 25.22
N LYS A 126 -16.00 -3.41 25.88
CA LYS A 126 -16.58 -4.17 26.99
C LYS A 126 -16.27 -3.51 28.33
#